data_ae73993971a5ce4cb8092c6087d323fa
#
_entry.id   ae73993971a5ce4cb8092c6087d323fa
#
_cell.length_a   1.000
_cell.length_b   1.000
_cell.length_c   1.000
_cell.angle_alpha   90.00
_cell.angle_beta   90.00
_cell.angle_gamma   90.00
#
_symmetry.space_group_name_H-M   'P 1'
#
loop_
_entity.id
_entity.type
_entity.pdbx_description
1 polymer ?
#
loop_
_entity_poly.entity_id
_entity_poly.type
_entity_poly.pdbx_seq_one_letter_code
_entity_poly.pdbx_strand_id
1 'polypeptide(L)'
;MASHEDLSRTHDVKASSNKAFGWVFTAAFLVIGFWPLVSGRPVRVWALVVAAVFLVATLVAPALLALPNRLWAKVGVLMNRIVSPVVLAFLFYAVVTPMGALMRAFGKDSMRLRGRGASSHWIKRDPPGPKPDSMSNQF
;
A
#
# COMPACT_ATOMS: atom_id res chain seq x y z
N MET A 1 -10.40 11.68 28.01
CA MET A 1 -9.86 10.32 27.73
C MET A 1 -9.02 10.43 26.48
N ALA A 2 -7.71 10.40 26.63
CA ALA A 2 -6.80 10.46 25.48
C ALA A 2 -6.82 9.11 24.78
N SER A 3 -7.35 9.08 23.56
CA SER A 3 -7.18 7.91 22.68
C SER A 3 -5.73 7.92 22.20
N HIS A 4 -4.87 7.20 22.91
CA HIS A 4 -3.55 6.89 22.37
C HIS A 4 -3.78 6.06 21.13
N GLU A 5 -3.41 6.59 19.96
CA GLU A 5 -3.33 5.78 18.75
C GLU A 5 -2.38 4.62 19.06
N ASP A 6 -2.93 3.43 19.06
CA ASP A 6 -2.16 2.22 19.28
C ASP A 6 -1.34 1.95 18.01
N LEU A 7 -0.10 2.46 18.00
CA LEU A 7 0.87 2.27 16.93
C LEU A 7 1.31 0.81 16.78
N SER A 8 0.90 -0.05 17.74
CA SER A 8 1.17 -1.48 17.69
C SER A 8 0.13 -2.29 16.90
N ARG A 9 -0.78 -1.64 16.17
CA ARG A 9 -1.67 -2.33 15.24
C ARG A 9 -0.84 -3.08 14.20
N THR A 10 -0.38 -4.25 14.58
CA THR A 10 -0.11 -5.29 13.59
C THR A 10 -1.42 -5.47 12.84
N HIS A 11 -1.46 -5.05 11.59
CA HIS A 11 -2.57 -5.37 10.72
C HIS A 11 -2.66 -6.89 10.69
N ASP A 12 -3.51 -7.46 11.54
CA ASP A 12 -3.95 -8.83 11.39
C ASP A 12 -4.63 -8.92 10.03
N VAL A 13 -3.84 -9.27 9.03
CA VAL A 13 -4.34 -9.51 7.68
C VAL A 13 -5.24 -10.72 7.79
N LYS A 14 -6.52 -10.45 8.03
CA LYS A 14 -7.55 -11.46 8.09
C LYS A 14 -7.55 -12.18 6.74
N ALA A 15 -7.07 -13.41 6.71
CA ALA A 15 -7.10 -14.21 5.50
C ALA A 15 -8.53 -14.20 4.94
N SER A 16 -8.66 -14.09 3.64
CA SER A 16 -9.96 -14.15 2.98
C SER A 16 -10.66 -15.48 3.31
N SER A 17 -11.98 -15.54 3.18
CA SER A 17 -12.66 -16.81 3.43
C SER A 17 -12.13 -17.89 2.46
N ASN A 18 -12.05 -19.14 2.93
CA ASN A 18 -11.58 -20.26 2.11
C ASN A 18 -12.40 -20.42 0.81
N LYS A 19 -13.70 -20.12 0.87
CA LYS A 19 -14.58 -20.13 -0.30
C LYS A 19 -14.20 -19.03 -1.30
N ALA A 20 -13.99 -17.80 -0.82
CA ALA A 20 -13.60 -16.69 -1.68
C ALA A 20 -12.24 -16.96 -2.36
N PHE A 21 -11.27 -17.49 -1.59
CA PHE A 21 -9.98 -17.93 -2.12
C PHE A 21 -10.16 -18.95 -3.25
N GLY A 22 -10.98 -20.00 -3.02
CA GLY A 22 -11.24 -21.02 -4.02
C GLY A 22 -11.90 -20.48 -5.29
N TRP A 23 -12.88 -19.59 -5.19
CA TRP A 23 -13.51 -18.95 -6.34
C TRP A 23 -12.53 -18.10 -7.15
N VAL A 24 -11.69 -17.30 -6.48
CA VAL A 24 -10.69 -16.47 -7.16
C VAL A 24 -9.70 -17.33 -7.93
N PHE A 25 -9.18 -18.40 -7.31
CA PHE A 25 -8.23 -19.28 -7.99
C PHE A 25 -8.88 -20.08 -9.12
N THR A 26 -10.12 -20.55 -8.95
CA THR A 26 -10.89 -21.18 -10.02
C THR A 26 -11.00 -20.22 -11.21
N ALA A 27 -11.44 -18.99 -11.00
CA ALA A 27 -11.58 -18.00 -12.06
C ALA A 27 -10.22 -17.68 -12.73
N ALA A 28 -9.16 -17.50 -11.94
CA ALA A 28 -7.83 -17.23 -12.46
C ALA A 28 -7.32 -18.36 -13.36
N PHE A 29 -7.45 -19.62 -12.93
CA PHE A 29 -7.01 -20.77 -13.74
C PHE A 29 -7.89 -21.01 -14.96
N LEU A 30 -9.20 -20.68 -14.90
CA LEU A 30 -10.05 -20.70 -16.10
C LEU A 30 -9.56 -19.65 -17.12
N VAL A 31 -9.26 -18.43 -16.67
CA VAL A 31 -8.73 -17.40 -17.57
C VAL A 31 -7.40 -17.86 -18.18
N ILE A 32 -6.47 -18.39 -17.38
CA ILE A 32 -5.17 -18.89 -17.88
C ILE A 32 -5.39 -20.05 -18.87
N GLY A 33 -6.36 -20.93 -18.63
CA GLY A 33 -6.69 -22.07 -19.47
C GLY A 33 -7.26 -21.66 -20.83
N PHE A 34 -8.15 -20.70 -20.84
CA PHE A 34 -8.82 -20.22 -22.06
C PHE A 34 -8.09 -19.08 -22.77
N TRP A 35 -7.14 -18.39 -22.11
CA TRP A 35 -6.40 -17.29 -22.70
C TRP A 35 -5.80 -17.58 -24.09
N PRO A 36 -5.20 -18.76 -24.36
CA PRO A 36 -4.61 -19.04 -25.66
C PRO A 36 -5.61 -19.02 -26.82
N LEU A 37 -6.91 -19.24 -26.55
CA LEU A 37 -7.95 -19.18 -27.58
C LEU A 37 -8.03 -17.81 -28.25
N VAL A 38 -7.76 -16.74 -27.52
CA VAL A 38 -7.73 -15.36 -28.08
C VAL A 38 -6.66 -15.23 -29.18
N SER A 39 -5.60 -16.05 -29.08
CA SER A 39 -4.51 -16.08 -30.06
C SER A 39 -4.60 -17.27 -31.03
N GLY A 40 -5.76 -17.93 -31.12
CA GLY A 40 -5.98 -19.10 -32.00
C GLY A 40 -5.18 -20.32 -31.60
N ARG A 41 -4.68 -20.41 -30.35
CA ARG A 41 -3.91 -21.55 -29.83
C ARG A 41 -4.82 -22.50 -29.04
N PRO A 42 -4.46 -23.79 -28.93
CA PRO A 42 -5.24 -24.75 -28.13
C PRO A 42 -5.25 -24.36 -26.65
N VAL A 43 -6.33 -24.74 -25.96
CA VAL A 43 -6.52 -24.56 -24.53
C VAL A 43 -5.40 -25.20 -23.70
N ARG A 44 -5.07 -24.63 -22.60
CA ARG A 44 -4.11 -25.21 -21.65
C ARG A 44 -4.82 -26.16 -20.70
N VAL A 45 -4.87 -27.43 -21.08
CA VAL A 45 -5.59 -28.47 -20.35
C VAL A 45 -5.17 -28.56 -18.88
N TRP A 46 -3.88 -28.44 -18.58
CA TRP A 46 -3.38 -28.45 -17.20
C TRP A 46 -4.01 -27.37 -16.31
N ALA A 47 -4.23 -26.17 -16.86
CA ALA A 47 -4.83 -25.06 -16.09
C ALA A 47 -6.33 -25.32 -15.86
N LEU A 48 -7.02 -25.92 -16.81
CA LEU A 48 -8.43 -26.33 -16.66
C LEU A 48 -8.59 -27.42 -15.60
N VAL A 49 -7.67 -28.40 -15.57
CA VAL A 49 -7.65 -29.41 -14.51
C VAL A 49 -7.46 -28.79 -13.13
N VAL A 50 -6.51 -27.87 -12.99
CA VAL A 50 -6.31 -27.14 -11.73
C VAL A 50 -7.55 -26.33 -11.35
N ALA A 51 -8.17 -25.64 -12.30
CA ALA A 51 -9.42 -24.92 -12.08
C ALA A 51 -10.54 -25.84 -11.56
N ALA A 52 -10.68 -27.02 -12.17
CA ALA A 52 -11.68 -28.02 -11.75
C ALA A 52 -11.40 -28.53 -10.33
N VAL A 53 -10.15 -28.78 -9.97
CA VAL A 53 -9.76 -29.19 -8.60
C VAL A 53 -10.12 -28.10 -7.59
N PHE A 54 -9.79 -26.82 -7.87
CA PHE A 54 -10.17 -25.71 -6.98
C PHE A 54 -11.68 -25.55 -6.87
N LEU A 55 -12.42 -25.70 -7.98
CA LEU A 55 -13.87 -25.63 -7.99
C LEU A 55 -14.49 -26.71 -7.09
N VAL A 56 -14.09 -27.97 -7.29
CA VAL A 56 -14.58 -29.09 -6.50
C VAL A 56 -14.24 -28.91 -5.02
N ALA A 57 -12.99 -28.55 -4.69
CA ALA A 57 -12.59 -28.29 -3.32
C ALA A 57 -13.39 -27.15 -2.67
N THR A 58 -13.72 -26.10 -3.43
CA THR A 58 -14.51 -24.95 -2.94
C THR A 58 -15.94 -25.34 -2.62
N LEU A 59 -16.54 -26.24 -3.43
CA LEU A 59 -17.93 -26.66 -3.27
C LEU A 59 -18.09 -27.75 -2.21
N VAL A 60 -17.21 -28.76 -2.24
CA VAL A 60 -17.36 -29.96 -1.41
C VAL A 60 -16.67 -29.82 -0.05
N ALA A 61 -15.45 -29.31 -0.03
CA ALA A 61 -14.63 -29.28 1.17
C ALA A 61 -13.76 -28.00 1.28
N PRO A 62 -14.35 -26.82 1.51
CA PRO A 62 -13.60 -25.56 1.58
C PRO A 62 -12.55 -25.55 2.71
N ALA A 63 -12.65 -26.45 3.68
CA ALA A 63 -11.65 -26.60 4.74
C ALA A 63 -10.28 -27.04 4.19
N LEU A 64 -10.23 -27.81 3.09
CA LEU A 64 -8.97 -28.21 2.45
C LEU A 64 -8.18 -27.01 1.91
N LEU A 65 -8.88 -25.94 1.54
CA LEU A 65 -8.26 -24.70 1.07
C LEU A 65 -7.69 -23.83 2.20
N ALA A 66 -7.90 -24.19 3.46
CA ALA A 66 -7.44 -23.39 4.59
C ALA A 66 -5.90 -23.24 4.63
N LEU A 67 -5.17 -24.30 4.34
CA LEU A 67 -3.71 -24.30 4.30
C LEU A 67 -3.17 -23.42 3.15
N PRO A 68 -3.54 -23.64 1.88
CA PRO A 68 -3.09 -22.78 0.79
C PRO A 68 -3.55 -21.32 0.96
N ASN A 69 -4.75 -21.07 1.48
CA ASN A 69 -5.24 -19.72 1.77
C ASN A 69 -4.37 -18.99 2.83
N ARG A 70 -3.99 -19.69 3.90
CA ARG A 70 -3.09 -19.13 4.93
C ARG A 70 -1.69 -18.85 4.38
N LEU A 71 -1.16 -19.75 3.56
CA LEU A 71 0.13 -19.54 2.90
C LEU A 71 0.08 -18.34 1.95
N TRP A 72 -0.98 -18.24 1.15
CA TRP A 72 -1.21 -17.11 0.27
C TRP A 72 -1.31 -15.78 1.02
N ALA A 73 -2.02 -15.75 2.15
CA ALA A 73 -2.10 -14.58 3.00
C ALA A 73 -0.71 -14.16 3.53
N LYS A 74 0.14 -15.12 3.95
CA LYS A 74 1.52 -14.84 4.36
C LYS A 74 2.35 -14.27 3.22
N VAL A 75 2.21 -14.81 2.01
CA VAL A 75 2.87 -14.26 0.81
C VAL A 75 2.40 -12.83 0.55
N GLY A 76 1.10 -12.55 0.69
CA GLY A 76 0.56 -11.20 0.56
C GLY A 76 1.17 -10.21 1.56
N VAL A 77 1.29 -10.61 2.83
CA VAL A 77 1.96 -9.79 3.86
C VAL A 77 3.42 -9.56 3.52
N LEU A 78 4.14 -10.59 3.09
CA LEU A 78 5.55 -10.48 2.71
C LEU A 78 5.73 -9.56 1.49
N MET A 79 4.87 -9.72 0.48
CA MET A 79 4.86 -8.84 -0.69
C MET A 79 4.62 -7.39 -0.30
N ASN A 80 3.62 -7.12 0.53
CA ASN A 80 3.34 -5.77 1.01
C ASN A 80 4.55 -5.17 1.75
N ARG A 81 5.22 -5.98 2.59
CA ARG A 81 6.40 -5.54 3.35
C ARG A 81 7.60 -5.21 2.47
N ILE A 82 7.75 -5.87 1.32
CA ILE A 82 8.85 -5.65 0.39
C ILE A 82 8.47 -4.60 -0.66
N VAL A 83 7.31 -4.74 -1.28
CA VAL A 83 6.89 -3.90 -2.41
C VAL A 83 6.61 -2.47 -1.95
N SER A 84 5.95 -2.28 -0.80
CA SER A 84 5.62 -0.93 -0.31
C SER A 84 6.85 -0.03 -0.15
N PRO A 85 7.93 -0.42 0.57
CA PRO A 85 9.10 0.43 0.68
C PRO A 85 9.82 0.62 -0.66
N VAL A 86 9.82 -0.38 -1.54
CA VAL A 86 10.43 -0.25 -2.89
C VAL A 86 9.68 0.77 -3.74
N VAL A 87 8.34 0.69 -3.75
CA VAL A 87 7.50 1.66 -4.48
C VAL A 87 7.66 3.07 -3.91
N LEU A 88 7.65 3.19 -2.57
CA LEU A 88 7.85 4.50 -1.91
C LEU A 88 9.24 5.07 -2.20
N ALA A 89 10.29 4.24 -2.16
CA ALA A 89 11.64 4.65 -2.53
C ALA A 89 11.69 5.09 -4.01
N PHE A 90 11.11 4.32 -4.90
CA PHE A 90 11.04 4.69 -6.32
C PHE A 90 10.32 6.03 -6.52
N LEU A 91 9.15 6.22 -5.92
CA LEU A 91 8.41 7.49 -6.00
C LEU A 91 9.22 8.66 -5.42
N PHE A 92 9.90 8.43 -4.30
CA PHE A 92 10.74 9.45 -3.69
C PHE A 92 11.89 9.86 -4.62
N TYR A 93 12.66 8.90 -5.11
CA TYR A 93 13.83 9.19 -5.96
C TYR A 93 13.46 9.61 -7.38
N ALA A 94 12.39 9.06 -7.96
CA ALA A 94 12.00 9.37 -9.33
C ALA A 94 11.14 10.65 -9.46
N VAL A 95 10.41 11.02 -8.40
CA VAL A 95 9.47 12.16 -8.44
C VAL A 95 9.92 13.27 -7.49
N VAL A 96 10.04 12.96 -6.19
CA VAL A 96 10.28 13.99 -5.17
C VAL A 96 11.68 14.60 -5.30
N THR A 97 12.70 13.76 -5.54
CA THR A 97 14.09 14.23 -5.66
C THR A 97 14.30 15.14 -6.87
N PRO A 98 13.91 14.79 -8.11
CA PRO A 98 14.10 15.69 -9.25
C PRO A 98 13.23 16.94 -9.12
N MET A 99 12.00 16.84 -8.60
CA MET A 99 11.17 18.01 -8.35
C MET A 99 11.83 18.96 -7.35
N GLY A 100 12.36 18.44 -6.25
CA GLY A 100 13.11 19.22 -5.27
C GLY A 100 14.40 19.83 -5.85
N ALA A 101 15.07 19.12 -6.75
CA ALA A 101 16.25 19.65 -7.46
C ALA A 101 15.87 20.80 -8.41
N LEU A 102 14.80 20.62 -9.19
CA LEU A 102 14.27 21.66 -10.07
C LEU A 102 13.84 22.91 -9.29
N MET A 103 13.10 22.73 -8.19
CA MET A 103 12.68 23.87 -7.35
C MET A 103 13.89 24.64 -6.81
N ARG A 104 14.95 23.94 -6.40
CA ARG A 104 16.20 24.58 -5.97
C ARG A 104 16.92 25.30 -7.11
N ALA A 105 16.95 24.70 -8.30
CA ALA A 105 17.54 25.32 -9.49
C ALA A 105 16.82 26.61 -9.89
N PHE A 106 15.49 26.66 -9.72
CA PHE A 106 14.68 27.86 -9.93
C PHE A 106 14.70 28.83 -8.74
N GLY A 107 15.56 28.64 -7.75
CA GLY A 107 15.71 29.53 -6.61
C GLY A 107 14.56 29.50 -5.60
N LYS A 108 13.63 28.55 -5.73
CA LYS A 108 12.53 28.36 -4.78
C LYS A 108 13.02 27.49 -3.62
N ASP A 109 13.40 28.12 -2.53
CA ASP A 109 13.74 27.46 -1.26
C ASP A 109 12.54 27.56 -0.31
N SER A 110 11.59 26.63 -0.42
CA SER A 110 10.38 26.60 0.39
C SER A 110 10.65 26.32 1.86
N MET A 111 11.75 25.62 2.17
CA MET A 111 12.14 25.32 3.54
C MET A 111 13.16 26.30 4.13
N ARG A 112 13.59 27.31 3.35
CA ARG A 112 14.59 28.32 3.77
C ARG A 112 15.85 27.69 4.38
N LEU A 113 16.29 26.56 3.81
CA LEU A 113 17.46 25.82 4.29
C LEU A 113 18.77 26.62 4.16
N ARG A 114 18.84 27.52 3.17
CA ARG A 114 19.91 28.50 3.04
C ARG A 114 19.51 29.74 3.82
N GLY A 115 20.01 29.86 5.06
CA GLY A 115 19.89 31.10 5.82
C GLY A 115 20.44 32.25 4.99
N ARG A 116 19.57 33.07 4.41
CA ARG A 116 19.96 34.24 3.61
C ARG A 116 20.57 35.31 4.52
N GLY A 117 21.78 35.05 5.05
CA GLY A 117 22.52 36.04 5.82
C GLY A 117 21.93 36.42 7.18
N ALA A 118 20.86 35.78 7.64
CA ALA A 118 20.29 36.02 8.94
C ALA A 118 21.10 35.30 10.03
N SER A 119 21.57 36.00 11.03
CA SER A 119 22.28 35.45 12.19
C SER A 119 21.42 34.53 13.07
N SER A 120 20.11 34.51 12.85
CA SER A 120 19.14 33.70 13.59
C SER A 120 17.90 33.38 12.75
N HIS A 121 17.36 32.18 12.91
CA HIS A 121 16.06 31.78 12.33
C HIS A 121 14.86 32.31 13.15
N TRP A 122 15.10 32.97 14.27
CA TRP A 122 14.06 33.56 15.09
C TRP A 122 13.52 34.84 14.43
N ILE A 123 12.24 34.82 14.13
CA ILE A 123 11.51 36.01 13.65
C ILE A 123 10.92 36.71 14.87
N LYS A 124 11.38 37.90 15.16
CA LYS A 124 10.74 38.73 16.19
C LYS A 124 9.33 39.05 15.71
N ARG A 125 8.34 38.66 16.50
CA ARG A 125 6.94 38.97 16.24
C ARG A 125 6.60 40.31 16.89
N ASP A 126 6.06 41.23 16.13
CA ASP A 126 5.56 42.49 16.64
C ASP A 126 4.03 42.56 16.38
N PRO A 127 3.17 42.61 17.39
CA PRO A 127 3.44 42.62 18.83
C PRO A 127 3.93 41.26 19.36
N PRO A 128 4.69 41.22 20.48
CA PRO A 128 5.25 40.00 21.05
C PRO A 128 4.14 39.11 21.65
N GLY A 129 3.66 38.16 20.89
CA GLY A 129 2.70 37.17 21.35
C GLY A 129 1.21 37.54 21.19
N PRO A 130 0.34 36.58 21.44
CA PRO A 130 -1.10 36.80 21.45
C PRO A 130 -1.49 37.65 22.68
N LYS A 131 -2.56 38.46 22.54
CA LYS A 131 -3.12 39.21 23.66
C LYS A 131 -3.49 38.24 24.79
N PRO A 132 -3.34 38.66 26.10
CA PRO A 132 -3.63 37.78 27.25
C PRO A 132 -5.02 37.12 27.19
N ASP A 133 -6.02 37.80 26.64
CA ASP A 133 -7.41 37.30 26.53
C ASP A 133 -7.66 36.43 25.31
N SER A 134 -6.67 36.24 24.43
CA SER A 134 -6.86 35.43 23.18
C SER A 134 -6.93 33.94 23.43
N MET A 135 -6.48 33.46 24.60
CA MET A 135 -6.58 32.05 24.96
C MET A 135 -8.00 31.62 25.36
N SER A 136 -8.87 32.56 25.71
CA SER A 136 -10.28 32.28 25.99
C SER A 136 -11.12 32.05 24.72
N ASN A 137 -10.62 32.52 23.58
CA ASN A 137 -11.28 32.37 22.26
C ASN A 137 -10.47 31.40 21.39
N GLN A 138 -10.47 30.14 21.79
CA GLN A 138 -9.79 29.08 21.02
C GLN A 138 -10.62 28.50 19.84
N PHE A 139 -11.83 29.04 19.63
CA PHE A 139 -12.73 28.71 18.53
C PHE A 139 -13.32 29.97 17.91
#